data_da35718244f13c1626f9e04c2296392a
#
_entry.id   da35718244f13c1626f9e04c2296392a
#
_cell.length_a   1.000
_cell.length_b   1.000
_cell.length_c   1.000
_cell.angle_alpha   90.00
_cell.angle_beta   90.00
_cell.angle_gamma   90.00
#
_symmetry.space_group_name_H-M   'P 1'
#
loop_
_entity.id
_entity.type
_entity.pdbx_description
1 polymer ?
#
loop_
_entity_poly.entity_id
_entity_poly.type
_entity_poly.pdbx_seq_one_letter_code
_entity_poly.pdbx_strand_id
1 'polypeptide(L)'
;MKTKTKCMPVVVSLLLATTVSLMAQEPLPAPWKHQDIGAAQVPGTAAHATGVFTLQGTMDVWGTNDGSHIAWQPVHGDAELVARVTAMDNPGGVAHAKASLCIRESHAAGSRHVTMCVTPADGTQFLHRDTTDGKTTRVRPGAEAQKASAPKGQFPCWLKIVRRGNEFTGYESADGSTWQSSGPVTLDLAADTIIGLAASSHKSNVLTTATFDHVTLSQPATGVAR
;
A
#
# COMPACT_ATOMS: atom_id res chain seq x y z
N MET A 1 -20.80 14.18 80.26
CA MET A 1 -20.02 14.43 79.08
C MET A 1 -20.08 13.17 78.15
N LYS A 2 -20.82 13.24 77.03
CA LYS A 2 -20.99 12.09 76.13
C LYS A 2 -20.15 12.39 74.89
N THR A 3 -19.06 11.66 74.73
CA THR A 3 -18.15 11.70 73.57
C THR A 3 -18.79 10.98 72.38
N LYS A 4 -19.05 11.72 71.32
CA LYS A 4 -19.51 11.15 70.02
C LYS A 4 -18.32 10.74 69.20
N THR A 5 -18.12 9.44 68.94
CA THR A 5 -17.15 8.87 68.01
C THR A 5 -17.68 9.03 66.58
N LYS A 6 -16.97 9.79 65.75
CA LYS A 6 -17.26 9.92 64.32
C LYS A 6 -16.63 8.75 63.58
N CYS A 7 -17.41 7.87 62.99
CA CYS A 7 -16.95 6.91 62.01
C CYS A 7 -16.71 7.63 60.66
N MET A 8 -15.48 7.56 60.14
CA MET A 8 -15.13 8.00 58.79
C MET A 8 -15.34 6.82 57.83
N PRO A 9 -16.01 7.01 56.71
CA PRO A 9 -16.10 5.94 55.70
C PRO A 9 -14.79 5.80 54.95
N VAL A 10 -14.28 4.58 54.90
CA VAL A 10 -13.12 4.20 54.03
C VAL A 10 -13.68 4.00 52.63
N VAL A 11 -13.33 4.89 51.71
CA VAL A 11 -13.61 4.73 50.28
C VAL A 11 -12.50 3.86 49.69
N VAL A 12 -12.82 2.62 49.40
CA VAL A 12 -11.93 1.72 48.64
C VAL A 12 -12.14 2.01 47.17
N SER A 13 -11.20 2.75 46.57
CA SER A 13 -11.14 2.95 45.11
C SER A 13 -10.59 1.71 44.43
N LEU A 14 -11.45 0.98 43.71
CA LEU A 14 -11.10 -0.13 42.89
C LEU A 14 -10.49 0.40 41.57
N LEU A 15 -9.16 0.38 41.42
CA LEU A 15 -8.50 0.67 40.17
C LEU A 15 -8.71 -0.53 39.22
N LEU A 16 -9.55 -0.36 38.21
CA LEU A 16 -9.62 -1.29 37.06
C LEU A 16 -8.38 -1.06 36.19
N ALA A 17 -7.40 -1.95 36.27
CA ALA A 17 -6.29 -1.98 35.33
C ALA A 17 -6.80 -2.57 34.01
N THR A 18 -7.05 -1.72 33.02
CA THR A 18 -7.28 -2.16 31.64
C THR A 18 -5.95 -2.61 31.06
N THR A 19 -5.74 -3.92 30.95
CA THR A 19 -4.62 -4.49 30.18
C THR A 19 -4.87 -4.23 28.70
N VAL A 20 -4.17 -3.23 28.13
CA VAL A 20 -4.06 -3.10 26.69
C VAL A 20 -3.20 -4.26 26.21
N SER A 21 -3.85 -5.26 25.61
CA SER A 21 -3.15 -6.37 24.96
C SER A 21 -2.43 -5.78 23.74
N LEU A 22 -1.11 -5.63 23.85
CA LEU A 22 -0.27 -5.29 22.71
C LEU A 22 -0.32 -6.50 21.78
N MET A 23 -1.15 -6.44 20.74
CA MET A 23 -1.19 -7.49 19.72
C MET A 23 0.20 -7.52 19.09
N ALA A 24 0.93 -8.62 19.31
CA ALA A 24 2.18 -8.87 18.62
C ALA A 24 1.90 -8.81 17.09
N GLN A 25 2.68 -8.01 16.38
CA GLN A 25 2.60 -7.98 14.93
C GLN A 25 3.09 -9.33 14.41
N GLU A 26 2.19 -10.11 13.84
CA GLU A 26 2.53 -11.37 13.19
C GLU A 26 3.41 -11.10 11.97
N PRO A 27 4.42 -11.96 11.72
CA PRO A 27 5.21 -11.86 10.50
C PRO A 27 4.31 -12.03 9.28
N LEU A 28 4.74 -11.48 8.14
CA LEU A 28 4.00 -11.65 6.89
C LEU A 28 3.83 -13.14 6.55
N PRO A 29 2.67 -13.55 6.04
CA PRO A 29 2.46 -14.93 5.63
C PRO A 29 3.39 -15.28 4.44
N ALA A 30 3.99 -16.47 4.46
CA ALA A 30 4.76 -16.92 3.30
C ALA A 30 3.88 -16.96 2.03
N PRO A 31 4.40 -16.58 0.84
CA PRO A 31 5.78 -16.24 0.53
C PRO A 31 6.11 -14.73 0.64
N TRP A 32 5.26 -13.91 1.26
CA TRP A 32 5.46 -12.48 1.38
C TRP A 32 6.72 -12.14 2.19
N LYS A 33 7.47 -11.16 1.68
CA LYS A 33 8.63 -10.52 2.30
C LYS A 33 8.40 -9.04 2.35
N HIS A 34 9.21 -8.29 3.11
CA HIS A 34 9.13 -6.83 3.11
C HIS A 34 10.52 -6.19 3.22
N GLN A 35 10.66 -4.98 2.71
CA GLN A 35 11.86 -4.16 2.84
C GLN A 35 11.60 -2.71 2.41
N ASP A 36 12.54 -1.84 2.71
CA ASP A 36 12.57 -0.49 2.16
C ASP A 36 13.14 -0.48 0.74
N ILE A 37 12.58 0.38 -0.10
CA ILE A 37 13.13 0.81 -1.38
C ILE A 37 13.76 2.18 -1.17
N GLY A 38 14.97 2.35 -1.69
CA GLY A 38 15.71 3.60 -1.53
C GLY A 38 16.32 3.78 -0.14
N ALA A 39 16.87 4.97 0.12
CA ALA A 39 17.58 5.29 1.36
C ALA A 39 16.62 5.91 2.39
N ALA A 40 15.75 5.11 2.99
CA ALA A 40 14.84 5.54 4.03
C ALA A 40 15.60 6.04 5.27
N GLN A 41 15.30 7.27 5.74
CA GLN A 41 15.86 7.79 6.99
C GLN A 41 15.21 7.16 8.22
N VAL A 42 13.94 6.81 8.12
CA VAL A 42 13.19 6.06 9.11
C VAL A 42 12.77 4.76 8.45
N PRO A 43 13.24 3.61 8.94
CA PRO A 43 12.85 2.30 8.39
C PRO A 43 11.35 2.09 8.42
N GLY A 44 10.82 1.56 7.34
CA GLY A 44 9.43 1.15 7.27
C GLY A 44 9.18 -0.19 7.96
N THR A 45 7.92 -0.56 8.09
CA THR A 45 7.49 -1.83 8.65
C THR A 45 6.37 -2.44 7.84
N ALA A 46 6.22 -3.75 7.91
CA ALA A 46 5.04 -4.46 7.40
C ALA A 46 4.63 -5.56 8.37
N ALA A 47 3.33 -5.69 8.58
CA ALA A 47 2.73 -6.69 9.43
C ALA A 47 1.47 -7.25 8.78
N HIS A 48 1.08 -8.45 9.21
CA HIS A 48 -0.17 -9.06 8.77
C HIS A 48 -0.90 -9.65 9.99
N ALA A 49 -2.17 -9.37 10.12
CA ALA A 49 -3.03 -9.96 11.13
C ALA A 49 -4.46 -10.09 10.59
N THR A 50 -5.08 -11.23 10.82
CA THR A 50 -6.51 -11.47 10.47
C THR A 50 -6.90 -11.06 9.03
N GLY A 51 -6.00 -11.31 8.05
CA GLY A 51 -6.25 -10.98 6.65
C GLY A 51 -5.93 -9.52 6.26
N VAL A 52 -5.43 -8.71 7.18
CA VAL A 52 -5.07 -7.31 6.97
C VAL A 52 -3.56 -7.13 6.94
N PHE A 53 -3.06 -6.52 5.88
CA PHE A 53 -1.68 -6.04 5.79
C PHE A 53 -1.63 -4.59 6.28
N THR A 54 -0.67 -4.30 7.16
CA THR A 54 -0.38 -2.95 7.64
C THR A 54 1.05 -2.60 7.27
N LEU A 55 1.24 -1.59 6.44
CA LEU A 55 2.54 -1.11 6.00
C LEU A 55 2.78 0.31 6.51
N GLN A 56 4.01 0.57 6.96
CA GLN A 56 4.47 1.92 7.28
C GLN A 56 5.65 2.25 6.37
N GLY A 57 5.63 3.40 5.71
CA GLY A 57 6.70 3.80 4.80
C GLY A 57 6.92 5.30 4.74
N THR A 58 8.14 5.67 4.36
CA THR A 58 8.59 7.05 4.13
C THR A 58 8.86 7.28 2.66
N MET A 59 9.35 8.49 2.32
CA MET A 59 9.80 8.88 0.98
C MET A 59 8.66 8.92 -0.06
N ASP A 60 8.98 8.76 -1.36
CA ASP A 60 8.01 8.89 -2.45
C ASP A 60 8.34 7.97 -3.63
N VAL A 61 7.32 7.53 -4.35
CA VAL A 61 7.42 6.86 -5.64
C VAL A 61 7.22 7.91 -6.73
N TRP A 62 8.29 8.66 -7.02
CA TRP A 62 8.30 9.76 -7.98
C TRP A 62 9.74 10.14 -8.38
N GLY A 63 9.86 10.95 -9.45
CA GLY A 63 11.18 11.38 -9.93
C GLY A 63 11.97 10.23 -10.54
N THR A 64 13.27 10.16 -10.25
CA THR A 64 14.19 9.15 -10.80
C THR A 64 14.57 8.08 -9.77
N ASN A 65 14.35 8.36 -8.48
CA ASN A 65 14.67 7.46 -7.37
C ASN A 65 13.47 7.31 -6.47
N ASP A 66 12.93 6.09 -6.39
CA ASP A 66 11.81 5.80 -5.51
C ASP A 66 12.27 5.58 -4.07
N GLY A 67 11.36 5.91 -3.14
CA GLY A 67 11.44 5.50 -1.77
C GLY A 67 10.08 5.08 -1.26
N SER A 68 10.01 3.92 -0.65
CA SER A 68 8.78 3.36 -0.06
C SER A 68 9.12 2.15 0.80
N HIS A 69 8.20 1.72 1.65
CA HIS A 69 8.25 0.38 2.21
C HIS A 69 7.34 -0.55 1.42
N ILE A 70 7.84 -1.72 1.03
CA ILE A 70 7.06 -2.69 0.25
C ILE A 70 6.92 -4.02 0.99
N ALA A 71 5.72 -4.63 0.89
CA ALA A 71 5.49 -6.05 1.13
C ALA A 71 5.32 -6.72 -0.24
N TRP A 72 6.14 -7.72 -0.54
CA TRP A 72 6.30 -8.22 -1.90
C TRP A 72 6.51 -9.73 -1.97
N GLN A 73 6.31 -10.28 -3.17
CA GLN A 73 6.71 -11.63 -3.54
C GLN A 73 7.16 -11.67 -5.00
N PRO A 74 8.02 -12.65 -5.38
CA PRO A 74 8.44 -12.82 -6.77
C PRO A 74 7.28 -13.35 -7.62
N VAL A 75 7.22 -12.92 -8.87
CA VAL A 75 6.30 -13.43 -9.88
C VAL A 75 7.02 -13.61 -11.21
N HIS A 76 6.53 -14.57 -12.01
CA HIS A 76 7.04 -14.84 -13.35
C HIS A 76 5.93 -14.66 -14.38
N GLY A 77 6.16 -13.78 -15.37
CA GLY A 77 5.21 -13.53 -16.46
C GLY A 77 3.96 -12.79 -16.02
N ASP A 78 2.81 -13.23 -16.52
CA ASP A 78 1.51 -12.60 -16.27
C ASP A 78 1.09 -12.72 -14.82
N ALA A 79 0.51 -11.65 -14.31
CA ALA A 79 0.05 -11.58 -12.92
C ALA A 79 -1.06 -10.54 -12.74
N GLU A 80 -1.89 -10.75 -11.73
CA GLU A 80 -2.88 -9.79 -11.27
C GLU A 80 -2.84 -9.70 -9.75
N LEU A 81 -2.68 -8.49 -9.22
CA LEU A 81 -2.76 -8.19 -7.80
C LEU A 81 -3.95 -7.28 -7.56
N VAL A 82 -4.81 -7.68 -6.64
CA VAL A 82 -5.95 -6.91 -6.16
C VAL A 82 -5.81 -6.67 -4.67
N ALA A 83 -6.15 -5.49 -4.20
CA ALA A 83 -6.29 -5.20 -2.79
C ALA A 83 -7.31 -4.09 -2.55
N ARG A 84 -7.98 -4.12 -1.39
CA ARG A 84 -8.75 -2.99 -0.90
C ARG A 84 -7.88 -2.20 0.09
N VAL A 85 -7.63 -0.93 -0.22
CA VAL A 85 -7.03 0.02 0.72
C VAL A 85 -8.13 0.45 1.70
N THR A 86 -8.03 0.03 2.95
CA THR A 86 -9.07 0.28 3.94
C THR A 86 -8.91 1.62 4.64
N ALA A 87 -7.66 2.03 4.85
CA ALA A 87 -7.33 3.32 5.46
C ALA A 87 -5.89 3.73 5.13
N MET A 88 -5.64 5.02 5.25
CA MET A 88 -4.30 5.59 5.26
C MET A 88 -4.22 6.64 6.36
N ASP A 89 -3.37 6.39 7.36
CA ASP A 89 -2.97 7.40 8.35
C ASP A 89 -1.84 8.23 7.76
N ASN A 90 -2.06 9.51 7.64
CA ASN A 90 -1.18 10.47 6.98
C ASN A 90 -0.85 11.62 7.92
N PRO A 91 0.02 11.39 8.91
CA PRO A 91 0.41 12.42 9.86
C PRO A 91 1.08 13.59 9.14
N GLY A 92 0.57 14.80 9.39
CA GLY A 92 1.03 16.02 8.76
C GLY A 92 0.30 16.38 7.46
N GLY A 93 -0.76 15.66 7.07
CA GLY A 93 -1.68 16.05 5.98
C GLY A 93 -1.00 16.10 4.61
N VAL A 94 -0.06 15.21 4.32
CA VAL A 94 0.70 15.23 3.07
C VAL A 94 -0.18 14.82 1.91
N ALA A 95 -0.38 15.71 0.97
CA ALA A 95 -1.28 15.56 -0.17
C ALA A 95 -0.98 14.33 -1.06
N HIS A 96 0.30 13.99 -1.19
CA HIS A 96 0.80 12.97 -2.12
C HIS A 96 1.35 11.71 -1.44
N ALA A 97 1.05 11.48 -0.15
CA ALA A 97 1.28 10.18 0.46
C ALA A 97 0.54 9.10 -0.35
N LYS A 98 1.11 7.89 -0.45
CA LYS A 98 0.58 6.84 -1.32
C LYS A 98 0.41 5.52 -0.59
N ALA A 99 -0.76 4.90 -0.78
CA ALA A 99 -0.99 3.48 -0.60
C ALA A 99 -1.07 2.84 -1.99
N SER A 100 -0.28 1.80 -2.26
CA SER A 100 0.01 1.38 -3.64
C SER A 100 0.04 -0.13 -3.83
N LEU A 101 -0.25 -0.56 -5.06
CA LEU A 101 0.14 -1.84 -5.65
C LEU A 101 1.24 -1.57 -6.67
N CYS A 102 2.27 -2.40 -6.73
CA CYS A 102 3.35 -2.22 -7.69
C CYS A 102 3.83 -3.53 -8.32
N ILE A 103 4.32 -3.44 -9.56
CA ILE A 103 5.14 -4.45 -10.22
C ILE A 103 6.46 -3.76 -10.56
N ARG A 104 7.57 -4.32 -10.08
CA ARG A 104 8.90 -3.75 -10.24
C ARG A 104 9.86 -4.80 -10.78
N GLU A 105 10.83 -4.36 -11.56
CA GLU A 105 11.87 -5.24 -12.07
C GLU A 105 12.89 -5.64 -11.00
N SER A 106 13.12 -4.75 -10.04
CA SER A 106 14.02 -5.00 -8.89
C SER A 106 13.70 -4.10 -7.69
N HIS A 107 14.45 -4.28 -6.60
CA HIS A 107 14.39 -3.44 -5.40
C HIS A 107 15.20 -2.14 -5.51
N ALA A 108 15.93 -1.90 -6.61
CA ALA A 108 16.67 -0.67 -6.79
C ALA A 108 15.73 0.55 -6.84
N ALA A 109 16.14 1.65 -6.26
CA ALA A 109 15.35 2.89 -6.22
C ALA A 109 15.03 3.42 -7.64
N GLY A 110 15.95 3.27 -8.58
CA GLY A 110 15.77 3.64 -9.98
C GLY A 110 15.14 2.56 -10.87
N SER A 111 14.63 1.46 -10.29
CA SER A 111 14.07 0.32 -11.04
C SER A 111 12.92 0.74 -11.95
N ARG A 112 12.82 0.11 -13.12
CA ARG A 112 11.60 0.16 -13.95
C ARG A 112 10.43 -0.43 -13.17
N HIS A 113 9.25 0.18 -13.30
CA HIS A 113 8.07 -0.24 -12.55
C HIS A 113 6.77 0.27 -13.15
N VAL A 114 5.68 -0.34 -12.74
CA VAL A 114 4.33 0.22 -12.77
C VAL A 114 3.78 0.23 -11.35
N THR A 115 2.98 1.26 -11.03
CA THR A 115 2.42 1.44 -9.68
C THR A 115 1.01 2.01 -9.79
N MET A 116 0.03 1.29 -9.24
CA MET A 116 -1.33 1.79 -9.05
C MET A 116 -1.48 2.24 -7.61
N CYS A 117 -1.76 3.52 -7.37
CA CYS A 117 -1.82 4.07 -6.03
C CYS A 117 -3.05 4.94 -5.80
N VAL A 118 -3.37 5.16 -4.52
CA VAL A 118 -4.31 6.19 -4.07
C VAL A 118 -3.58 7.21 -3.21
N THR A 119 -3.94 8.49 -3.40
CA THR A 119 -3.40 9.64 -2.65
C THR A 119 -4.54 10.45 -2.03
N PRO A 120 -4.29 11.17 -0.92
CA PRO A 120 -5.30 12.04 -0.30
C PRO A 120 -5.81 13.16 -1.22
N ALA A 121 -4.93 13.80 -2.00
CA ALA A 121 -5.30 14.97 -2.78
C ALA A 121 -5.79 14.67 -4.20
N ASP A 122 -5.23 13.63 -4.84
CA ASP A 122 -5.45 13.41 -6.28
C ASP A 122 -6.30 12.16 -6.58
N GLY A 123 -6.71 11.41 -5.53
CA GLY A 123 -7.38 10.12 -5.71
C GLY A 123 -6.40 9.08 -6.25
N THR A 124 -6.87 8.25 -7.17
CA THR A 124 -6.07 7.17 -7.75
C THR A 124 -5.16 7.67 -8.87
N GLN A 125 -3.99 7.03 -8.98
CA GLN A 125 -3.01 7.33 -10.02
C GLN A 125 -2.37 6.03 -10.50
N PHE A 126 -2.16 5.92 -11.82
CA PHE A 126 -1.33 4.88 -12.42
C PHE A 126 -0.03 5.49 -12.89
N LEU A 127 1.09 5.00 -12.34
CA LEU A 127 2.43 5.51 -12.55
C LEU A 127 3.30 4.45 -13.23
N HIS A 128 4.29 4.88 -14.02
CA HIS A 128 5.28 3.99 -14.60
C HIS A 128 6.64 4.66 -14.75
N ARG A 129 7.70 3.85 -14.79
CA ARG A 129 9.06 4.22 -15.16
C ARG A 129 9.57 3.24 -16.23
N ASP A 130 9.83 3.75 -17.42
CA ASP A 130 10.12 2.96 -18.62
C ASP A 130 11.59 2.54 -18.69
N THR A 131 12.48 3.37 -18.15
CA THR A 131 13.92 3.15 -18.18
C THR A 131 14.49 3.22 -16.77
N THR A 132 15.49 2.40 -16.47
CA THR A 132 16.22 2.48 -15.19
C THR A 132 16.77 3.89 -15.00
N ASP A 133 16.61 4.43 -13.78
CA ASP A 133 16.95 5.80 -13.38
C ASP A 133 16.23 6.90 -14.19
N GLY A 134 15.24 6.52 -15.02
CA GLY A 134 14.37 7.44 -15.71
C GLY A 134 13.32 8.08 -14.80
N LYS A 135 12.62 9.08 -15.30
CA LYS A 135 11.55 9.75 -14.54
C LYS A 135 10.30 8.89 -14.46
N THR A 136 9.70 8.82 -13.28
CA THR A 136 8.34 8.30 -13.11
C THR A 136 7.34 9.23 -13.78
N THR A 137 6.43 8.64 -14.56
CA THR A 137 5.40 9.33 -15.31
C THR A 137 4.03 8.83 -14.87
N ARG A 138 3.04 9.74 -14.83
CA ARG A 138 1.64 9.38 -14.58
C ARG A 138 0.94 9.11 -15.90
N VAL A 139 0.24 7.98 -16.01
CA VAL A 139 -0.72 7.73 -17.08
C VAL A 139 -1.87 8.71 -16.92
N ARG A 140 -2.22 9.40 -18.01
CA ARG A 140 -3.35 10.30 -18.06
C ARG A 140 -4.47 9.62 -18.85
N PRO A 141 -5.47 9.06 -18.17
CA PRO A 141 -6.62 8.48 -18.87
C PRO A 141 -7.34 9.57 -19.67
N GLY A 142 -8.03 9.18 -20.73
CA GLY A 142 -8.87 10.09 -21.51
C GLY A 142 -9.93 10.81 -20.66
N ALA A 143 -10.50 11.89 -21.17
CA ALA A 143 -11.39 12.77 -20.40
C ALA A 143 -12.60 12.04 -19.75
N GLU A 144 -13.12 11.00 -20.39
CA GLU A 144 -14.25 10.22 -19.85
C GLU A 144 -13.82 9.35 -18.65
N ALA A 145 -12.63 8.74 -18.70
CA ALA A 145 -12.09 7.97 -17.60
C ALA A 145 -11.71 8.86 -16.40
N GLN A 146 -11.31 10.12 -16.64
CA GLN A 146 -11.04 11.06 -15.54
C GLN A 146 -12.30 11.45 -14.75
N LYS A 147 -13.48 11.50 -15.39
CA LYS A 147 -14.74 11.84 -14.73
C LYS A 147 -15.21 10.76 -13.75
N ALA A 148 -14.79 9.54 -13.97
CA ALA A 148 -15.23 8.40 -13.20
C ALA A 148 -14.23 7.96 -12.10
N SER A 149 -13.08 8.67 -11.95
CA SER A 149 -12.10 8.42 -10.89
C SER A 149 -12.74 8.46 -9.51
N ALA A 150 -12.32 7.55 -8.64
CA ALA A 150 -12.76 7.53 -7.25
C ALA A 150 -12.57 8.92 -6.61
N PRO A 151 -13.52 9.38 -5.78
CA PRO A 151 -13.40 10.67 -5.12
C PRO A 151 -12.09 10.77 -4.34
N LYS A 152 -11.45 11.94 -4.39
CA LYS A 152 -10.17 12.21 -3.75
C LYS A 152 -10.22 11.84 -2.27
N GLY A 153 -9.20 11.08 -1.82
CA GLY A 153 -9.03 10.79 -0.39
C GLY A 153 -10.10 9.91 0.24
N GLN A 154 -10.95 9.25 -0.53
CA GLN A 154 -11.95 8.34 0.04
C GLN A 154 -11.39 6.94 0.26
N PHE A 155 -11.63 6.42 1.45
CA PHE A 155 -11.39 5.04 1.84
C PHE A 155 -12.68 4.43 2.39
N PRO A 156 -12.92 3.13 2.22
CA PRO A 156 -12.07 2.20 1.47
C PRO A 156 -12.15 2.40 -0.04
N CYS A 157 -11.08 2.04 -0.76
CA CYS A 157 -11.06 1.95 -2.21
C CYS A 157 -10.32 0.70 -2.67
N TRP A 158 -10.72 0.16 -3.82
CA TRP A 158 -10.10 -1.02 -4.39
C TRP A 158 -9.12 -0.63 -5.49
N LEU A 159 -7.95 -1.25 -5.46
CA LEU A 159 -6.93 -1.13 -6.48
C LEU A 159 -6.66 -2.49 -7.10
N LYS A 160 -6.37 -2.49 -8.40
CA LYS A 160 -5.92 -3.67 -9.14
C LYS A 160 -4.83 -3.28 -10.12
N ILE A 161 -3.81 -4.12 -10.24
CA ILE A 161 -2.76 -4.00 -11.24
C ILE A 161 -2.64 -5.34 -11.99
N VAL A 162 -2.58 -5.28 -13.31
CA VAL A 162 -2.58 -6.43 -14.19
C VAL A 162 -1.39 -6.36 -15.13
N ARG A 163 -0.67 -7.46 -15.28
CA ARG A 163 0.32 -7.70 -16.33
C ARG A 163 -0.20 -8.76 -17.31
N ARG A 164 -0.11 -8.46 -18.61
CA ARG A 164 -0.29 -9.43 -19.70
C ARG A 164 0.83 -9.21 -20.70
N GLY A 165 1.84 -10.09 -20.67
CA GLY A 165 3.09 -9.90 -21.44
C GLY A 165 3.78 -8.60 -21.06
N ASN A 166 3.91 -7.71 -22.04
CA ASN A 166 4.50 -6.36 -21.87
C ASN A 166 3.44 -5.26 -21.66
N GLU A 167 2.16 -5.61 -21.58
CA GLU A 167 1.09 -4.67 -21.28
C GLU A 167 0.75 -4.71 -19.79
N PHE A 168 0.66 -3.51 -19.19
CA PHE A 168 0.33 -3.30 -17.80
C PHE A 168 -0.85 -2.35 -17.69
N THR A 169 -1.83 -2.70 -16.87
CA THR A 169 -3.02 -1.87 -16.67
C THR A 169 -3.33 -1.71 -15.19
N GLY A 170 -3.55 -0.47 -14.76
CA GLY A 170 -4.06 -0.14 -13.44
C GLY A 170 -5.58 0.00 -13.46
N TYR A 171 -6.24 -0.40 -12.38
CA TYR A 171 -7.69 -0.26 -12.21
C TYR A 171 -8.02 0.22 -10.80
N GLU A 172 -9.12 0.94 -10.70
CA GLU A 172 -9.77 1.32 -9.46
C GLU A 172 -11.20 0.82 -9.40
N SER A 173 -11.74 0.67 -8.18
CA SER A 173 -13.14 0.34 -7.97
C SER A 173 -13.61 0.84 -6.60
N ALA A 174 -14.88 1.22 -6.49
CA ALA A 174 -15.53 1.55 -5.23
C ALA A 174 -16.06 0.31 -4.51
N ASP A 175 -16.43 -0.75 -5.24
CA ASP A 175 -17.17 -1.93 -4.75
C ASP A 175 -16.39 -3.25 -4.90
N GLY A 176 -15.23 -3.25 -5.57
CA GLY A 176 -14.44 -4.43 -5.86
C GLY A 176 -14.98 -5.30 -6.99
N SER A 177 -16.07 -4.89 -7.63
CA SER A 177 -16.71 -5.63 -8.73
C SER A 177 -16.75 -4.84 -10.03
N THR A 178 -17.05 -3.57 -9.99
CA THR A 178 -17.07 -2.66 -11.13
C THR A 178 -15.74 -1.93 -11.24
N TRP A 179 -14.95 -2.26 -12.26
CA TRP A 179 -13.59 -1.77 -12.41
C TRP A 179 -13.45 -0.72 -13.49
N GLN A 180 -12.78 0.38 -13.14
CA GLN A 180 -12.40 1.41 -14.07
C GLN A 180 -10.90 1.35 -14.37
N SER A 181 -10.57 1.26 -15.67
CA SER A 181 -9.18 1.23 -16.15
C SER A 181 -8.58 2.63 -16.18
N SER A 182 -7.33 2.74 -15.72
CA SER A 182 -6.50 3.93 -15.90
C SER A 182 -5.81 4.00 -17.29
N GLY A 183 -6.05 3.01 -18.13
CA GLY A 183 -5.39 2.84 -19.43
C GLY A 183 -4.15 1.95 -19.34
N PRO A 184 -3.79 1.30 -20.45
CA PRO A 184 -2.61 0.45 -20.51
C PRO A 184 -1.33 1.28 -20.71
N VAL A 185 -0.20 0.70 -20.26
CA VAL A 185 1.15 1.08 -20.65
C VAL A 185 1.89 -0.15 -21.15
N THR A 186 2.76 0.02 -22.13
CA THR A 186 3.63 -1.05 -22.64
C THR A 186 5.04 -0.82 -22.12
N LEU A 187 5.57 -1.81 -21.39
CA LEU A 187 6.91 -1.81 -20.82
C LEU A 187 7.56 -3.18 -21.07
N ASP A 188 8.77 -3.16 -21.58
CA ASP A 188 9.54 -4.39 -21.76
C ASP A 188 10.25 -4.77 -20.45
N LEU A 189 9.48 -5.17 -19.43
CA LEU A 189 10.02 -5.70 -18.19
C LEU A 189 10.41 -7.17 -18.33
N ALA A 190 11.46 -7.58 -17.61
CA ALA A 190 11.83 -8.98 -17.51
C ALA A 190 10.62 -9.86 -17.11
N ALA A 191 10.67 -11.15 -17.47
CA ALA A 191 9.63 -12.08 -17.04
C ALA A 191 9.62 -12.23 -15.52
N ASP A 192 10.78 -12.27 -14.88
CA ASP A 192 10.93 -12.30 -13.43
C ASP A 192 10.85 -10.88 -12.88
N THR A 193 9.85 -10.63 -12.06
CA THR A 193 9.59 -9.35 -11.41
C THR A 193 9.16 -9.57 -9.95
N ILE A 194 9.06 -8.47 -9.21
CA ILE A 194 8.44 -8.46 -7.90
C ILE A 194 7.10 -7.74 -7.97
N ILE A 195 6.10 -8.26 -7.27
CA ILE A 195 4.77 -7.66 -7.17
C ILE A 195 4.42 -7.48 -5.70
N GLY A 196 3.75 -6.37 -5.35
CA GLY A 196 3.45 -6.15 -3.94
C GLY A 196 2.65 -4.91 -3.62
N LEU A 197 2.47 -4.73 -2.31
CA LEU A 197 1.85 -3.58 -1.66
C LEU A 197 2.94 -2.59 -1.26
N ALA A 198 2.66 -1.29 -1.28
CA ALA A 198 3.63 -0.29 -0.85
C ALA A 198 2.97 0.87 -0.10
N ALA A 199 3.72 1.46 0.84
CA ALA A 199 3.37 2.70 1.51
C ALA A 199 4.52 3.71 1.38
N SER A 200 4.18 4.98 1.08
CA SER A 200 5.14 6.09 1.04
C SER A 200 4.48 7.39 1.49
N SER A 201 5.18 8.19 2.29
CA SER A 201 4.62 9.39 2.94
C SER A 201 4.86 10.67 2.15
N HIS A 202 5.59 10.63 1.05
CA HIS A 202 6.11 11.82 0.35
C HIS A 202 7.05 12.69 1.21
N LYS A 203 7.59 12.13 2.31
CA LYS A 203 8.57 12.76 3.20
C LYS A 203 9.61 11.74 3.64
N SER A 204 10.86 12.17 3.83
CA SER A 204 11.98 11.28 4.17
C SER A 204 11.98 10.80 5.62
N ASN A 205 11.36 11.56 6.53
CA ASN A 205 11.46 11.37 7.98
C ASN A 205 10.11 11.20 8.70
N VAL A 206 9.01 11.04 7.96
CA VAL A 206 7.67 10.85 8.51
C VAL A 206 7.07 9.58 7.93
N LEU A 207 6.67 8.65 8.77
CA LEU A 207 5.96 7.45 8.34
C LEU A 207 4.50 7.77 8.04
N THR A 208 3.97 7.19 6.96
CA THR A 208 2.54 7.02 6.74
C THR A 208 2.20 5.56 6.94
N THR A 209 1.00 5.28 7.47
CA THR A 209 0.50 3.93 7.63
C THR A 209 -0.61 3.68 6.62
N ALA A 210 -0.48 2.61 5.84
CA ALA A 210 -1.51 2.14 4.91
C ALA A 210 -1.98 0.74 5.32
N THR A 211 -3.29 0.51 5.29
CA THR A 211 -3.88 -0.80 5.58
C THR A 211 -4.59 -1.36 4.36
N PHE A 212 -4.36 -2.66 4.11
CA PHE A 212 -4.90 -3.36 2.95
C PHE A 212 -5.55 -4.66 3.41
N ASP A 213 -6.73 -4.96 2.91
CA ASP A 213 -7.36 -6.26 3.04
C ASP A 213 -7.79 -6.81 1.67
N HIS A 214 -8.41 -8.00 1.64
CA HIS A 214 -8.82 -8.68 0.41
C HIS A 214 -7.67 -8.76 -0.61
N VAL A 215 -6.43 -8.93 -0.12
CA VAL A 215 -5.24 -9.02 -0.97
C VAL A 215 -5.23 -10.37 -1.66
N THR A 216 -5.33 -10.34 -2.99
CA THR A 216 -5.28 -11.54 -3.82
C THR A 216 -4.28 -11.36 -4.94
N LEU A 217 -3.38 -12.34 -5.08
CA LEU A 217 -2.46 -12.44 -6.21
C LEU A 217 -2.81 -13.68 -7.02
N SER A 218 -3.07 -13.50 -8.29
CA SER A 218 -3.28 -14.58 -9.24
C SER A 218 -2.24 -14.53 -10.36
N GLN A 219 -1.75 -15.71 -10.74
CA GLN A 219 -0.95 -15.92 -11.95
C GLN A 219 -1.70 -16.95 -12.79
N PRO A 220 -1.80 -16.77 -14.13
CA PRO A 220 -2.30 -17.83 -14.99
C PRO A 220 -1.49 -19.09 -14.72
N ALA A 221 -2.15 -20.23 -14.66
CA ALA A 221 -1.43 -21.49 -14.63
C ALA A 221 -0.46 -21.50 -15.81
N THR A 222 0.83 -21.73 -15.54
CA THR A 222 1.83 -21.88 -16.59
C THR A 222 1.39 -23.05 -17.44
N GLY A 223 0.73 -22.74 -18.56
CA GLY A 223 0.32 -23.76 -19.52
C GLY A 223 1.57 -24.50 -19.99
N VAL A 224 1.65 -25.79 -19.70
CA VAL A 224 2.62 -26.66 -20.37
C VAL A 224 2.31 -26.49 -21.86
N ALA A 225 3.19 -25.80 -22.57
CA ALA A 225 3.13 -25.77 -24.04
C ALA A 225 3.15 -27.22 -24.52
N ARG A 226 2.03 -27.63 -25.14
CA ARG A 226 1.91 -28.92 -25.81
C ARG A 226 2.60 -28.84 -27.16
#